data_51e0f626271a80329ced4fcd5abd7eab
#
_entry.id   51e0f626271a80329ced4fcd5abd7eab
#
_cell.length_a   1.000
_cell.length_b   1.000
_cell.length_c   1.000
_cell.angle_alpha   90.00
_cell.angle_beta   90.00
_cell.angle_gamma   90.00
#
_symmetry.space_group_name_H-M   'P 1'
#
loop_
_entity.id
_entity.type
_entity.pdbx_description
1 polymer ?
#
loop_
_entity_poly.entity_id
_entity_poly.type
_entity_poly.pdbx_seq_one_letter_code
_entity_poly.pdbx_strand_id
1 'polypeptide(L)'
;MIQDVRSTGTPFKRLFFALPVSDTQRRALAQWRSSLNLRSGKPVPAANFHVTLLFLGDVDTAQVPAICAAADQLALPATPPRLRLDRLQVWPRAGALVLEAQQSPATLLQLVYGLQQALLPLGVEAASRDYRPHLTLARDFRGQPPEASSAPDFYLAARHFTLYESRKGAYWPLAQWPLSN
;
A
#
# COMPACT_ATOMS: atom_id res chain seq x y z
N MET A 1 -33.78 11.11 -19.15
CA MET A 1 -32.36 11.40 -19.28
C MET A 1 -31.66 10.80 -18.07
N ILE A 2 -30.90 9.75 -18.28
CA ILE A 2 -30.08 9.19 -17.20
C ILE A 2 -28.94 10.18 -16.98
N GLN A 3 -29.06 11.00 -15.95
CA GLN A 3 -27.94 11.83 -15.54
C GLN A 3 -26.81 10.89 -15.15
N ASP A 4 -25.69 11.03 -15.81
CA ASP A 4 -24.48 10.32 -15.42
C ASP A 4 -24.17 10.75 -13.98
N VAL A 5 -24.45 9.85 -13.05
CA VAL A 5 -24.23 10.05 -11.61
C VAL A 5 -22.79 10.42 -11.30
N ARG A 6 -21.88 10.15 -12.25
CA ARG A 6 -20.46 10.50 -12.13
C ARG A 6 -20.18 12.00 -12.29
N SER A 7 -21.14 12.76 -12.82
CA SER A 7 -20.98 14.19 -13.04
C SER A 7 -21.49 15.08 -11.90
N THR A 8 -22.20 14.52 -10.91
CA THR A 8 -22.86 15.28 -9.84
C THR A 8 -22.20 15.15 -8.48
N GLY A 9 -20.90 15.25 -8.41
CA GLY A 9 -20.11 15.00 -7.21
C GLY A 9 -19.42 13.65 -7.33
N THR A 10 -18.44 13.31 -6.48
CA THR A 10 -17.68 12.08 -6.59
C THR A 10 -18.41 10.91 -5.92
N PRO A 11 -19.35 10.19 -6.63
CA PRO A 11 -19.99 9.03 -6.05
C PRO A 11 -19.03 7.84 -5.94
N PHE A 12 -17.86 7.93 -6.57
CA PHE A 12 -16.83 6.91 -6.54
C PHE A 12 -15.56 7.46 -5.93
N LYS A 13 -14.89 6.63 -5.14
CA LYS A 13 -13.58 6.91 -4.57
C LYS A 13 -12.64 5.77 -4.93
N ARG A 14 -11.39 6.11 -5.26
CA ARG A 14 -10.36 5.12 -5.50
C ARG A 14 -9.70 4.78 -4.17
N LEU A 15 -9.91 3.55 -3.72
CA LEU A 15 -9.56 3.13 -2.36
C LEU A 15 -8.53 2.01 -2.33
N PHE A 16 -7.74 2.00 -1.27
CA PHE A 16 -6.84 0.89 -0.95
C PHE A 16 -6.56 0.84 0.55
N PHE A 17 -6.32 -0.36 1.06
CA PHE A 17 -5.80 -0.55 2.41
C PHE A 17 -4.28 -0.61 2.38
N ALA A 18 -3.62 0.00 3.35
CA ALA A 18 -2.16 0.04 3.41
C ALA A 18 -1.63 0.17 4.83
N LEU A 19 -0.36 -0.20 4.98
CA LEU A 19 0.41 0.12 6.17
C LEU A 19 1.11 1.45 5.94
N PRO A 20 0.87 2.46 6.77
CA PRO A 20 1.60 3.72 6.69
C PRO A 20 3.02 3.56 7.23
N VAL A 21 3.87 4.49 6.88
CA VAL A 21 5.26 4.57 7.30
C VAL A 21 5.41 5.72 8.29
N SER A 22 6.14 5.51 9.37
CA SER A 22 6.42 6.57 10.35
C SER A 22 7.25 7.70 9.73
N ASP A 23 7.20 8.89 10.32
CA ASP A 23 7.98 10.03 9.84
C ASP A 23 9.48 9.75 9.85
N THR A 24 9.99 9.07 10.88
CA THR A 24 11.40 8.70 10.97
C THR A 24 11.79 7.76 9.84
N GLN A 25 10.99 6.73 9.58
CA GLN A 25 11.25 5.77 8.50
C GLN A 25 11.10 6.42 7.13
N ARG A 26 10.12 7.30 6.97
CA ARG A 26 9.92 8.05 5.73
C ARG A 26 11.16 8.85 5.35
N ARG A 27 11.75 9.55 6.32
CA ARG A 27 12.98 10.33 6.10
C ARG A 27 14.16 9.42 5.76
N ALA A 28 14.30 8.31 6.48
CA ALA A 28 15.38 7.35 6.23
C ALA A 28 15.27 6.73 4.84
N LEU A 29 14.06 6.35 4.43
CA LEU A 29 13.80 5.81 3.10
C LEU A 29 14.08 6.83 2.01
N ALA A 30 13.63 8.07 2.19
CA ALA A 30 13.85 9.14 1.22
C ALA A 30 15.34 9.46 1.08
N GLN A 31 16.07 9.50 2.19
CA GLN A 31 17.52 9.74 2.19
C GLN A 31 18.26 8.61 1.47
N TRP A 32 17.91 7.36 1.77
CA TRP A 32 18.51 6.21 1.11
C TRP A 32 18.23 6.23 -0.40
N ARG A 33 16.98 6.50 -0.79
CA ARG A 33 16.62 6.63 -2.20
C ARG A 33 17.43 7.70 -2.91
N SER A 34 17.64 8.85 -2.26
CA SER A 34 18.44 9.93 -2.84
C SER A 34 19.87 9.48 -3.14
N SER A 35 20.43 8.58 -2.35
CA SER A 35 21.77 8.05 -2.56
C SER A 35 21.88 7.16 -3.81
N LEU A 36 20.76 6.69 -4.36
CA LEU A 36 20.73 5.85 -5.55
C LEU A 36 20.99 6.63 -6.83
N ASN A 37 20.81 7.95 -6.83
CA ASN A 37 20.99 8.81 -8.00
C ASN A 37 20.22 8.29 -9.22
N LEU A 38 18.90 8.23 -9.09
CA LEU A 38 18.03 7.66 -10.13
C LEU A 38 18.18 8.43 -11.44
N ARG A 39 18.41 7.69 -12.54
CA ARG A 39 18.57 8.25 -13.89
C ARG A 39 17.31 8.15 -14.73
N SER A 40 16.29 7.45 -14.26
CA SER A 40 14.99 7.33 -14.93
C SER A 40 13.88 7.32 -13.90
N GLY A 41 12.64 7.43 -14.39
CA GLY A 41 11.47 7.34 -13.56
C GLY A 41 11.13 8.62 -12.83
N LYS A 42 10.00 8.56 -12.14
CA LYS A 42 9.46 9.64 -11.31
C LYS A 42 9.48 9.20 -9.87
N PRO A 43 10.28 9.83 -8.99
CA PRO A 43 10.28 9.49 -7.58
C PRO A 43 8.88 9.66 -6.97
N VAL A 44 8.45 8.66 -6.21
CA VAL A 44 7.21 8.77 -5.44
C VAL A 44 7.43 9.80 -4.34
N PRO A 45 6.54 10.77 -4.13
CA PRO A 45 6.67 11.69 -3.00
C PRO A 45 6.79 10.92 -1.69
N ALA A 46 7.72 11.31 -0.83
CA ALA A 46 7.95 10.62 0.43
C ALA A 46 6.68 10.55 1.29
N ALA A 47 5.82 11.56 1.22
CA ALA A 47 4.53 11.57 1.91
C ALA A 47 3.62 10.42 1.48
N ASN A 48 3.85 9.83 0.31
CA ASN A 48 3.06 8.73 -0.24
C ASN A 48 3.69 7.35 0.01
N PHE A 49 4.80 7.26 0.73
CA PHE A 49 5.39 5.97 1.05
C PHE A 49 4.43 5.14 1.89
N HIS A 50 4.18 3.92 1.44
CA HIS A 50 3.30 2.98 2.12
C HIS A 50 3.55 1.56 1.61
N VAL A 51 3.01 0.58 2.32
CA VAL A 51 2.94 -0.80 1.84
C VAL A 51 1.47 -1.14 1.63
N THR A 52 1.08 -1.32 0.38
CA THR A 52 -0.30 -1.67 0.05
C THR A 52 -0.63 -3.07 0.58
N LEU A 53 -1.78 -3.21 1.21
CA LEU A 53 -2.32 -4.51 1.65
C LEU A 53 -3.32 -5.05 0.65
N LEU A 54 -4.24 -4.19 0.19
CA LEU A 54 -5.31 -4.59 -0.72
C LEU A 54 -5.79 -3.38 -1.51
N PHE A 55 -5.79 -3.51 -2.81
CA PHE A 55 -6.28 -2.47 -3.70
C PHE A 55 -7.76 -2.75 -4.04
N LEU A 56 -8.64 -1.78 -3.80
CA LEU A 56 -10.07 -1.93 -4.05
C LEU A 56 -10.50 -1.33 -5.39
N GLY A 57 -9.73 -0.40 -5.93
CA GLY A 57 -10.10 0.32 -7.15
C GLY A 57 -11.17 1.37 -6.88
N ASP A 58 -11.97 1.65 -7.90
CA ASP A 58 -13.06 2.61 -7.80
C ASP A 58 -14.25 1.99 -7.06
N VAL A 59 -14.61 2.56 -5.92
CA VAL A 59 -15.63 2.06 -5.04
C VAL A 59 -16.73 3.11 -4.91
N ASP A 60 -17.99 2.69 -4.99
CA ASP A 60 -19.13 3.56 -4.71
C ASP A 60 -18.99 4.11 -3.29
N THR A 61 -19.07 5.43 -3.15
CA THR A 61 -18.93 6.11 -1.87
C THR A 61 -19.93 5.59 -0.83
N ALA A 62 -21.10 5.15 -1.27
CA ALA A 62 -22.12 4.56 -0.40
C ALA A 62 -21.67 3.23 0.24
N GLN A 63 -20.67 2.55 -0.32
CA GLN A 63 -20.14 1.30 0.23
C GLN A 63 -19.06 1.51 1.29
N VAL A 64 -18.52 2.71 1.43
CA VAL A 64 -17.44 2.98 2.40
C VAL A 64 -17.80 2.57 3.83
N PRO A 65 -19.01 2.87 4.36
CA PRO A 65 -19.37 2.39 5.70
C PRO A 65 -19.36 0.87 5.84
N ALA A 66 -19.83 0.14 4.82
CA ALA A 66 -19.83 -1.32 4.85
C ALA A 66 -18.40 -1.89 4.80
N ILE A 67 -17.52 -1.27 4.03
CA ILE A 67 -16.10 -1.65 3.97
C ILE A 67 -15.44 -1.44 5.33
N CYS A 68 -15.68 -0.30 5.96
CA CYS A 68 -15.16 -0.01 7.29
C CYS A 68 -15.71 -1.00 8.34
N ALA A 69 -16.99 -1.33 8.28
CA ALA A 69 -17.60 -2.30 9.18
C ALA A 69 -16.99 -3.71 9.01
N ALA A 70 -16.71 -4.10 7.79
CA ALA A 70 -16.02 -5.37 7.51
C ALA A 70 -14.61 -5.38 8.13
N ALA A 71 -13.87 -4.28 8.01
CA ALA A 71 -12.55 -4.16 8.61
C ALA A 71 -12.61 -4.15 10.15
N ASP A 72 -13.67 -3.57 10.73
CA ASP A 72 -13.88 -3.56 12.19
C ASP A 72 -14.01 -4.99 12.76
N GLN A 73 -14.55 -5.91 11.98
CA GLN A 73 -14.79 -7.30 12.41
C GLN A 73 -13.61 -8.23 12.13
N LEU A 74 -12.51 -7.69 11.60
CA LEU A 74 -11.37 -8.49 11.19
C LEU A 74 -10.68 -9.12 12.41
N ALA A 75 -10.42 -10.44 12.34
CA ALA A 75 -9.57 -11.09 13.32
C ALA A 75 -8.12 -10.70 13.06
N LEU A 76 -7.53 -9.95 14.00
CA LEU A 76 -6.16 -9.47 13.86
C LEU A 76 -5.15 -10.56 14.20
N PRO A 77 -3.95 -10.54 13.60
CA PRO A 77 -2.86 -11.42 14.01
C PRO A 77 -2.52 -11.24 15.48
N ALA A 78 -2.05 -12.31 16.13
CA ALA A 78 -1.67 -12.28 17.54
C ALA A 78 -0.55 -11.26 17.83
N THR A 79 0.32 -11.05 16.87
CA THR A 79 1.40 -10.05 16.94
C THR A 79 1.31 -9.12 15.73
N PRO A 80 1.60 -7.82 15.91
CA PRO A 80 1.62 -6.88 14.78
C PRO A 80 2.65 -7.31 13.73
N PRO A 81 2.35 -7.15 12.44
CA PRO A 81 3.31 -7.46 11.38
C PRO A 81 4.58 -6.63 11.50
N ARG A 82 5.71 -7.28 11.34
CA ARG A 82 7.01 -6.63 11.20
C ARG A 82 7.57 -6.99 9.84
N LEU A 83 7.76 -5.99 9.01
CA LEU A 83 8.18 -6.16 7.63
C LEU A 83 9.60 -5.64 7.45
N ARG A 84 10.49 -6.49 6.94
CA ARG A 84 11.84 -6.09 6.59
C ARG A 84 11.92 -5.86 5.08
N LEU A 85 12.12 -4.61 4.68
CA LEU A 85 12.34 -4.24 3.28
C LEU A 85 13.84 -4.24 3.03
N ASP A 86 14.34 -5.29 2.39
CA ASP A 86 15.78 -5.56 2.28
C ASP A 86 16.21 -5.93 0.87
N ARG A 87 15.34 -5.69 -0.13
CA ARG A 87 15.66 -6.03 -1.52
C ARG A 87 15.16 -4.97 -2.47
N LEU A 88 16.08 -4.39 -3.24
CA LEU A 88 15.75 -3.44 -4.31
C LEU A 88 15.48 -4.20 -5.59
N GLN A 89 14.31 -3.97 -6.20
CA GLN A 89 13.90 -4.63 -7.42
C GLN A 89 13.24 -3.67 -8.40
N VAL A 90 13.29 -4.02 -9.67
CA VAL A 90 12.47 -3.40 -10.70
C VAL A 90 11.37 -4.37 -11.09
N TRP A 91 10.14 -3.88 -11.09
CA TRP A 91 8.99 -4.62 -11.60
C TRP A 91 8.66 -4.10 -13.00
N PRO A 92 9.14 -4.78 -14.07
CA PRO A 92 9.10 -4.20 -15.42
C PRO A 92 7.69 -3.95 -15.94
N ARG A 93 6.74 -4.82 -15.64
CA ARG A 93 5.35 -4.66 -16.10
C ARG A 93 4.68 -3.46 -15.48
N ALA A 94 4.94 -3.22 -14.21
CA ALA A 94 4.41 -2.06 -13.50
C ALA A 94 5.22 -0.79 -13.77
N GLY A 95 6.43 -0.92 -14.31
CA GLY A 95 7.36 0.21 -14.45
C GLY A 95 7.74 0.78 -13.10
N ALA A 96 7.93 -0.04 -12.09
CA ALA A 96 8.16 0.43 -10.74
C ALA A 96 9.52 -0.02 -10.19
N LEU A 97 10.20 0.91 -9.54
CA LEU A 97 11.34 0.61 -8.67
C LEU A 97 10.81 0.44 -7.26
N VAL A 98 11.03 -0.72 -6.66
CA VAL A 98 10.43 -1.08 -5.37
C VAL A 98 11.46 -1.61 -4.39
N LEU A 99 11.17 -1.42 -3.11
CA LEU A 99 11.76 -2.20 -2.03
C LEU A 99 10.80 -3.33 -1.68
N GLU A 100 11.30 -4.55 -1.65
CA GLU A 100 10.50 -5.71 -1.26
C GLU A 100 11.18 -6.47 -0.13
N ALA A 101 10.42 -7.34 0.50
CA ALA A 101 10.92 -8.24 1.54
C ALA A 101 11.34 -9.56 0.91
N GLN A 102 12.53 -10.07 1.28
CA GLN A 102 12.93 -11.43 0.89
C GLN A 102 12.02 -12.47 1.55
N GLN A 103 11.53 -12.18 2.74
CA GLN A 103 10.60 -13.04 3.47
C GLN A 103 9.34 -12.27 3.81
N SER A 104 8.19 -12.83 3.47
CA SER A 104 6.89 -12.24 3.81
C SER A 104 6.46 -12.76 5.18
N PRO A 105 6.25 -11.89 6.19
CA PRO A 105 5.80 -12.35 7.50
C PRO A 105 4.43 -13.03 7.44
N ALA A 106 4.28 -14.15 8.14
CA ALA A 106 3.01 -14.86 8.18
C ALA A 106 1.86 -13.98 8.73
N THR A 107 2.15 -13.13 9.71
CA THR A 107 1.19 -12.19 10.29
C THR A 107 0.67 -11.19 9.26
N LEU A 108 1.53 -10.72 8.36
CA LEU A 108 1.14 -9.82 7.27
C LEU A 108 0.27 -10.54 6.25
N LEU A 109 0.64 -11.75 5.87
CA LEU A 109 -0.16 -12.55 4.93
C LEU A 109 -1.53 -12.88 5.51
N GLN A 110 -1.63 -13.17 6.82
CA GLN A 110 -2.89 -13.38 7.50
C GLN A 110 -3.79 -12.13 7.45
N LEU A 111 -3.21 -10.96 7.67
CA LEU A 111 -3.94 -9.69 7.62
C LEU A 111 -4.50 -9.45 6.22
N VAL A 112 -3.69 -9.61 5.20
CA VAL A 112 -4.09 -9.42 3.80
C VAL A 112 -5.19 -10.42 3.41
N TYR A 113 -5.00 -11.70 3.75
CA TYR A 113 -6.00 -12.73 3.47
C TYR A 113 -7.32 -12.43 4.19
N GLY A 114 -7.25 -12.01 5.45
CA GLY A 114 -8.43 -11.63 6.23
C GLY A 114 -9.20 -10.49 5.59
N LEU A 115 -8.49 -9.45 5.11
CA LEU A 115 -9.11 -8.34 4.38
C LEU A 115 -9.78 -8.82 3.09
N GLN A 116 -9.10 -9.66 2.32
CA GLN A 116 -9.67 -10.22 1.09
C GLN A 116 -10.97 -10.97 1.37
N GLN A 117 -10.97 -11.83 2.37
CA GLN A 117 -12.15 -12.62 2.74
C GLN A 117 -13.29 -11.74 3.26
N ALA A 118 -12.98 -10.75 4.08
CA ALA A 118 -13.97 -9.84 4.65
C ALA A 118 -14.70 -9.02 3.58
N LEU A 119 -14.02 -8.70 2.48
CA LEU A 119 -14.56 -7.84 1.43
C LEU A 119 -15.20 -8.60 0.27
N LEU A 120 -15.03 -9.92 0.18
CA LEU A 120 -15.68 -10.72 -0.86
C LEU A 120 -17.20 -10.53 -0.90
N PRO A 121 -17.93 -10.56 0.24
CA PRO A 121 -19.38 -10.34 0.21
C PRO A 121 -19.79 -8.97 -0.32
N LEU A 122 -18.87 -8.00 -0.32
CA LEU A 122 -19.13 -6.65 -0.83
C LEU A 122 -18.80 -6.51 -2.31
N GLY A 123 -18.43 -7.59 -2.99
CA GLY A 123 -18.11 -7.57 -4.41
C GLY A 123 -16.70 -7.12 -4.73
N VAL A 124 -15.83 -7.00 -3.74
CA VAL A 124 -14.42 -6.68 -3.97
C VAL A 124 -13.67 -7.97 -4.26
N GLU A 125 -13.25 -8.12 -5.51
CA GLU A 125 -12.44 -9.25 -5.92
C GLU A 125 -10.97 -8.87 -5.83
N ALA A 126 -10.25 -9.57 -4.97
CA ALA A 126 -8.80 -9.46 -4.94
C ALA A 126 -8.23 -10.15 -6.19
N ALA A 127 -7.21 -9.53 -6.78
CA ALA A 127 -6.46 -10.21 -7.82
C ALA A 127 -5.92 -11.55 -7.26
N SER A 128 -6.17 -12.65 -8.00
CA SER A 128 -5.80 -14.00 -7.58
C SER A 128 -4.29 -14.24 -7.72
N ARG A 129 -3.48 -13.30 -7.27
CA ARG A 129 -2.02 -13.36 -7.34
C ARG A 129 -1.44 -13.42 -5.95
N ASP A 130 -0.30 -14.07 -5.85
CA ASP A 130 0.46 -14.08 -4.61
C ASP A 130 0.77 -12.65 -4.16
N TYR A 131 0.39 -12.33 -2.95
CA TYR A 131 0.66 -11.04 -2.37
C TYR A 131 2.17 -10.90 -2.13
N ARG A 132 2.76 -9.84 -2.65
CA ARG A 132 4.17 -9.51 -2.44
C ARG A 132 4.27 -8.14 -1.77
N PRO A 133 4.61 -8.10 -0.48
CA PRO A 133 4.75 -6.83 0.22
C PRO A 133 5.91 -6.01 -0.36
N HIS A 134 5.63 -4.75 -0.67
CA HIS A 134 6.63 -3.85 -1.25
C HIS A 134 6.28 -2.40 -0.99
N LEU A 135 7.30 -1.54 -1.10
CA LEU A 135 7.15 -0.10 -1.05
C LEU A 135 7.71 0.47 -2.35
N THR A 136 6.89 1.23 -3.06
CA THR A 136 7.30 1.81 -4.34
C THR A 136 8.11 3.08 -4.11
N LEU A 137 9.30 3.12 -4.70
CA LEU A 137 10.22 4.26 -4.62
C LEU A 137 10.07 5.20 -5.81
N ALA A 138 9.82 4.65 -7.00
CA ALA A 138 9.68 5.43 -8.23
C ALA A 138 8.75 4.71 -9.19
N ARG A 139 8.04 5.49 -10.01
CA ARG A 139 7.19 5.03 -11.10
C ARG A 139 7.83 5.36 -12.44
N ASP A 140 7.30 4.78 -13.52
CA ASP A 140 7.82 4.97 -14.88
C ASP A 140 9.34 4.74 -14.93
N PHE A 141 9.81 3.80 -14.14
CA PHE A 141 11.22 3.43 -14.04
C PHE A 141 11.57 2.38 -15.09
N ARG A 142 12.68 2.59 -15.77
CA ARG A 142 13.19 1.67 -16.79
C ARG A 142 14.65 1.30 -16.51
N GLY A 143 14.99 0.07 -16.85
CA GLY A 143 16.36 -0.43 -16.74
C GLY A 143 16.55 -1.33 -15.53
N GLN A 144 17.80 -1.54 -15.19
CA GLN A 144 18.18 -2.38 -14.06
C GLN A 144 18.10 -1.61 -12.75
N PRO A 145 17.94 -2.32 -11.60
CA PRO A 145 18.04 -1.65 -10.32
C PRO A 145 19.36 -0.91 -10.20
N PRO A 146 19.38 0.34 -9.72
CA PRO A 146 20.62 1.06 -9.52
C PRO A 146 21.46 0.39 -8.43
N GLU A 147 22.77 0.52 -8.53
CA GLU A 147 23.67 0.07 -7.47
C GLU A 147 23.53 0.99 -6.26
N ALA A 148 23.37 0.36 -5.10
CA ALA A 148 23.29 1.08 -3.84
C ALA A 148 24.63 1.07 -3.14
N SER A 149 25.04 2.21 -2.59
CA SER A 149 26.25 2.32 -1.78
C SER A 149 26.13 1.56 -0.47
N SER A 150 24.90 1.37 0.04
CA SER A 150 24.57 0.53 1.16
C SER A 150 23.36 -0.31 0.84
N ALA A 151 23.35 -1.57 1.29
CA ALA A 151 22.21 -2.45 1.09
C ALA A 151 20.99 -1.92 1.83
N PRO A 152 19.78 -2.01 1.24
CA PRO A 152 18.58 -1.59 1.92
C PRO A 152 18.27 -2.53 3.10
N ASP A 153 17.88 -1.94 4.22
CA ASP A 153 17.51 -2.69 5.41
C ASP A 153 16.58 -1.84 6.27
N PHE A 154 15.28 -1.91 6.00
CA PHE A 154 14.28 -1.08 6.67
C PHE A 154 13.26 -1.96 7.36
N TYR A 155 13.13 -1.83 8.67
CA TYR A 155 12.11 -2.51 9.44
C TYR A 155 10.89 -1.63 9.63
N LEU A 156 9.76 -2.09 9.09
CA LEU A 156 8.47 -1.45 9.29
C LEU A 156 7.71 -2.24 10.36
N ALA A 157 7.59 -1.66 11.54
CA ALA A 157 6.73 -2.18 12.59
C ALA A 157 5.39 -1.46 12.51
N ALA A 158 4.40 -2.10 11.92
CA ALA A 158 3.10 -1.49 11.70
C ALA A 158 2.31 -1.47 13.01
N ARG A 159 1.82 -0.30 13.42
CA ARG A 159 0.95 -0.12 14.59
C ARG A 159 -0.52 -0.11 14.21
N HIS A 160 -0.83 0.24 12.98
CA HIS A 160 -2.19 0.28 12.46
C HIS A 160 -2.16 0.09 10.95
N PHE A 161 -3.30 -0.24 10.38
CA PHE A 161 -3.51 -0.18 8.94
C PHE A 161 -4.60 0.85 8.64
N THR A 162 -4.58 1.38 7.43
CA THR A 162 -5.40 2.53 7.04
C THR A 162 -6.10 2.26 5.73
N LEU A 163 -7.35 2.74 5.64
CA LEU A 163 -8.06 2.84 4.37
C LEU A 163 -7.79 4.22 3.78
N TYR A 164 -7.19 4.25 2.60
CA TYR A 164 -6.84 5.49 1.91
C TYR A 164 -7.70 5.70 0.68
N GLU A 165 -7.97 6.96 0.39
CA GLU A 165 -8.45 7.42 -0.91
C GLU A 165 -7.26 7.99 -1.69
N SER A 166 -7.10 7.52 -2.95
CA SER A 166 -6.15 8.12 -3.89
C SER A 166 -6.86 9.20 -4.68
N ARG A 167 -6.41 10.44 -4.55
CA ARG A 167 -7.02 11.59 -5.21
C ARG A 167 -5.95 12.61 -5.59
N LYS A 168 -5.86 12.94 -6.88
CA LYS A 168 -4.95 13.98 -7.40
C LYS A 168 -3.50 13.81 -6.95
N GLY A 169 -3.00 12.57 -7.01
CA GLY A 169 -1.61 12.27 -6.66
C GLY A 169 -1.30 12.28 -5.18
N ALA A 170 -2.30 12.38 -4.32
CA ALA A 170 -2.15 12.33 -2.87
C ALA A 170 -3.02 11.22 -2.28
N TYR A 171 -2.65 10.76 -1.09
CA TYR A 171 -3.37 9.72 -0.37
C TYR A 171 -3.99 10.32 0.89
N TRP A 172 -5.31 10.14 1.02
CA TRP A 172 -6.11 10.72 2.11
C TRP A 172 -6.61 9.61 3.00
N PRO A 173 -6.25 9.60 4.30
CA PRO A 173 -6.75 8.58 5.20
C PRO A 173 -8.24 8.80 5.48
N LEU A 174 -9.03 7.74 5.31
CA LEU A 174 -10.47 7.76 5.61
C LEU A 174 -10.76 7.11 6.96
N ALA A 175 -10.04 6.06 7.31
CA ALA A 175 -10.23 5.32 8.55
C ALA A 175 -8.96 4.52 8.85
N GLN A 176 -8.74 4.21 10.13
CA GLN A 176 -7.59 3.40 10.53
C GLN A 176 -7.98 2.44 11.65
N TRP A 177 -7.26 1.34 11.74
CA TRP A 177 -7.48 0.28 12.72
C TRP A 177 -6.18 -0.10 13.40
N PRO A 178 -6.16 -0.24 14.74
CA PRO A 178 -4.95 -0.65 15.44
C PRO A 178 -4.62 -2.11 15.14
N LEU A 179 -3.33 -2.42 15.10
CA LEU A 179 -2.81 -3.78 14.92
C LEU A 179 -2.28 -4.37 16.22
N SER A 180 -2.24 -3.60 17.28
CA SER A 180 -1.86 -4.04 18.63
C SER A 180 -2.88 -3.51 19.63
N ASN A 181 -3.16 -4.31 20.67
CA ASN A 181 -3.95 -3.86 21.81
C ASN A 181 -3.17 -2.90 22.69
#